data_37f5ff0695a4be0743bfe96cae85c15e
#
_entry.id   37f5ff0695a4be0743bfe96cae85c15e
#
_cell.length_a   1.000
_cell.length_b   1.000
_cell.length_c   1.000
_cell.angle_alpha   90.00
_cell.angle_beta   90.00
_cell.angle_gamma   90.00
#
_symmetry.space_group_name_H-M   'P 1'
#
loop_
_entity.id
_entity.type
_entity.pdbx_description
1 polymer ?
#
loop_
_entity_poly.entity_id
_entity_poly.type
_entity_poly.pdbx_seq_one_letter_code
_entity_poly.pdbx_strand_id
1 'polypeptide(L)'
;MTRLLRLAALALVVAATGCGSDKPKPTPLEAITVPIAGRLAWSARIDGAVPGLIVSVREGEFTVAAADGTLLALQANDGREVWRGNAGARLSAGVGSDGRYAAVVTRDNEVVVLERGTVKWRARLASRVATPPLVAGERVFVMGVDRVVSAFDALDGRLLWTLQRPGEALTLSQPGVVAAFKDTLLVGQGQRLTGVDPLRGTVRWEAPLANPRGTNEVERLSDLIGPVLRVGDVVCARSFQVGVGCADAQLGTLLWTKNVGGVQAVGGDAELVVGADASDRITAWRASTGDQVWNSESLRYRGLSGALLAGRTVIFGDAEGHVHFLDRTDGKTLLRLPTDGSPVVGVPVRSGNTILVVTRNGGLFAFRPE
;
A
#
# COMPACT_ATOMS: atom_id res chain seq x y z
N MET A 1 -62.76 11.44 -7.35
CA MET A 1 -61.70 10.99 -6.42
C MET A 1 -60.91 9.77 -6.93
N THR A 2 -61.51 8.81 -7.60
CA THR A 2 -60.86 7.57 -8.07
C THR A 2 -59.87 7.72 -9.22
N ARG A 3 -59.97 8.73 -10.07
CA ARG A 3 -59.04 8.97 -11.20
C ARG A 3 -57.72 9.70 -10.76
N LEU A 4 -57.81 10.56 -9.76
CA LEU A 4 -56.65 11.24 -9.18
C LEU A 4 -55.74 10.28 -8.36
N LEU A 5 -56.34 9.34 -7.66
CA LEU A 5 -55.57 8.29 -6.91
C LEU A 5 -54.84 7.33 -7.86
N ARG A 6 -55.41 7.04 -9.06
CA ARG A 6 -54.73 6.17 -10.06
C ARG A 6 -53.51 6.88 -10.72
N LEU A 7 -53.61 8.15 -10.95
CA LEU A 7 -52.50 8.95 -11.49
C LEU A 7 -51.37 9.14 -10.48
N ALA A 8 -51.68 9.33 -9.19
CA ALA A 8 -50.69 9.41 -8.10
C ALA A 8 -49.98 8.07 -7.89
N ALA A 9 -50.69 6.92 -8.00
CA ALA A 9 -50.08 5.60 -7.89
C ALA A 9 -49.15 5.27 -9.07
N LEU A 10 -49.47 5.73 -10.29
CA LEU A 10 -48.63 5.55 -11.48
C LEU A 10 -47.36 6.41 -11.42
N ALA A 11 -47.45 7.63 -10.88
CA ALA A 11 -46.29 8.50 -10.68
C ALA A 11 -45.32 7.98 -9.61
N LEU A 12 -45.85 7.29 -8.58
CA LEU A 12 -45.01 6.70 -7.52
C LEU A 12 -44.21 5.48 -8.01
N VAL A 13 -44.75 4.70 -8.96
CA VAL A 13 -44.06 3.53 -9.53
C VAL A 13 -42.93 3.93 -10.46
N VAL A 14 -43.04 5.06 -11.17
CA VAL A 14 -42.00 5.56 -12.08
C VAL A 14 -40.83 6.18 -11.29
N ALA A 15 -41.07 6.72 -10.09
CA ALA A 15 -40.02 7.29 -9.23
C ALA A 15 -39.13 6.20 -8.56
N ALA A 16 -39.54 4.93 -8.53
CA ALA A 16 -38.81 3.84 -7.91
C ALA A 16 -37.78 3.14 -8.83
N THR A 17 -37.72 3.49 -10.13
CA THR A 17 -36.84 2.86 -11.10
C THR A 17 -35.54 3.65 -11.39
N GLY A 18 -35.25 4.68 -10.67
CA GLY A 18 -34.07 5.51 -10.92
C GLY A 18 -33.10 5.53 -9.76
N CYS A 19 -32.06 4.72 -9.80
CA CYS A 19 -30.70 4.88 -9.27
C CYS A 19 -30.04 3.52 -8.97
N GLY A 20 -30.08 2.62 -9.93
CA GLY A 20 -29.10 1.52 -9.97
C GLY A 20 -27.93 1.98 -10.84
N SER A 21 -26.88 2.59 -10.27
CA SER A 21 -25.62 2.67 -11.00
C SER A 21 -25.09 1.24 -11.12
N ASP A 22 -25.27 0.62 -12.27
CA ASP A 22 -24.64 -0.68 -12.55
C ASP A 22 -23.14 -0.50 -12.42
N LYS A 23 -22.58 -1.01 -11.31
CA LYS A 23 -21.11 -1.06 -11.17
C LYS A 23 -20.56 -1.88 -12.31
N PRO A 24 -19.48 -1.41 -12.97
CA PRO A 24 -18.84 -2.17 -14.04
C PRO A 24 -18.53 -3.59 -13.54
N LYS A 25 -18.88 -4.60 -14.35
CA LYS A 25 -18.60 -5.99 -14.01
C LYS A 25 -17.11 -6.30 -14.24
N PRO A 26 -16.50 -7.13 -13.37
CA PRO A 26 -15.14 -7.61 -13.59
C PRO A 26 -14.99 -8.29 -14.96
N THR A 27 -13.89 -8.02 -15.66
CA THR A 27 -13.56 -8.73 -16.89
C THR A 27 -13.50 -10.24 -16.62
N PRO A 28 -14.14 -11.09 -17.42
CA PRO A 28 -14.05 -12.54 -17.31
C PRO A 28 -12.59 -13.00 -17.38
N LEU A 29 -12.24 -14.02 -16.58
CA LEU A 29 -10.89 -14.55 -16.56
C LEU A 29 -10.64 -15.40 -17.81
N GLU A 30 -9.65 -15.01 -18.60
CA GLU A 30 -9.24 -15.74 -19.81
C GLU A 30 -8.48 -17.02 -19.47
N ALA A 31 -8.52 -17.98 -20.41
CA ALA A 31 -7.67 -19.18 -20.33
C ALA A 31 -6.21 -18.80 -20.53
N ILE A 32 -5.32 -19.42 -19.75
CA ILE A 32 -3.88 -19.18 -19.85
C ILE A 32 -3.32 -20.07 -20.96
N THR A 33 -2.75 -19.47 -22.00
CA THR A 33 -2.26 -20.17 -23.18
C THR A 33 -0.81 -20.67 -23.03
N VAL A 34 0.03 -19.94 -22.27
CA VAL A 34 1.43 -20.30 -22.04
C VAL A 34 1.70 -20.21 -20.54
N PRO A 35 1.33 -21.24 -19.76
CA PRO A 35 1.48 -21.21 -18.32
C PRO A 35 2.94 -21.33 -17.89
N ILE A 36 3.28 -20.68 -16.79
CA ILE A 36 4.47 -20.97 -16.00
C ILE A 36 4.07 -21.81 -14.80
N ALA A 37 5.02 -22.57 -14.25
CA ALA A 37 4.78 -23.35 -13.05
C ALA A 37 4.96 -22.49 -11.79
N GLY A 38 4.10 -22.74 -10.80
CA GLY A 38 4.16 -22.11 -9.49
C GLY A 38 3.16 -22.76 -8.54
N ARG A 39 3.48 -22.74 -7.26
CA ARG A 39 2.69 -23.44 -6.25
C ARG A 39 2.57 -22.64 -4.94
N LEU A 40 1.55 -22.97 -4.17
CA LEU A 40 1.47 -22.60 -2.77
C LEU A 40 2.57 -23.35 -2.00
N ALA A 41 3.48 -22.61 -1.39
CA ALA A 41 4.55 -23.17 -0.56
C ALA A 41 4.10 -23.42 0.88
N TRP A 42 3.41 -22.46 1.45
CA TRP A 42 2.79 -22.54 2.79
C TRP A 42 1.67 -21.51 2.91
N SER A 43 0.82 -21.72 3.91
CA SER A 43 -0.21 -20.75 4.31
C SER A 43 -0.27 -20.66 5.83
N ALA A 44 -0.69 -19.49 6.31
CA ALA A 44 -0.95 -19.21 7.73
C ALA A 44 -2.17 -18.30 7.86
N ARG A 45 -2.59 -17.98 9.07
CA ARG A 45 -3.75 -17.13 9.32
C ARG A 45 -3.50 -16.17 10.48
N ILE A 46 -4.01 -14.94 10.33
CA ILE A 46 -4.10 -13.90 11.36
C ILE A 46 -5.57 -13.49 11.54
N ASP A 47 -5.88 -12.73 12.56
CA ASP A 47 -7.26 -12.24 12.80
C ASP A 47 -7.55 -10.98 11.99
N GLY A 48 -7.77 -11.18 10.68
CA GLY A 48 -8.16 -10.16 9.73
C GLY A 48 -7.06 -9.15 9.39
N ALA A 49 -7.16 -8.60 8.19
CA ALA A 49 -6.32 -7.49 7.74
C ALA A 49 -7.18 -6.24 7.53
N VAL A 50 -6.65 -5.08 7.91
CA VAL A 50 -7.29 -3.78 7.71
C VAL A 50 -6.41 -2.89 6.82
N PRO A 51 -6.97 -1.89 6.13
CA PRO A 51 -6.15 -0.86 5.48
C PRO A 51 -5.15 -0.26 6.48
N GLY A 52 -3.91 -0.04 6.06
CA GLY A 52 -2.83 0.43 6.94
C GLY A 52 -2.02 -0.67 7.62
N LEU A 53 -2.41 -1.95 7.47
CA LEU A 53 -1.55 -3.07 7.82
C LEU A 53 -0.78 -3.53 6.58
N ILE A 54 0.53 -3.51 6.67
CA ILE A 54 1.45 -3.99 5.63
C ILE A 54 2.34 -5.12 6.18
N VAL A 55 2.94 -5.87 5.28
CA VAL A 55 3.97 -6.85 5.65
C VAL A 55 5.33 -6.18 5.60
N SER A 56 6.07 -6.26 6.69
CA SER A 56 7.49 -5.88 6.71
C SER A 56 8.36 -7.09 6.37
N VAL A 57 9.35 -6.88 5.50
CA VAL A 57 10.26 -7.95 5.04
C VAL A 57 11.68 -7.62 5.48
N ARG A 58 12.29 -8.51 6.23
CA ARG A 58 13.69 -8.40 6.69
C ARG A 58 14.34 -9.78 6.79
N GLU A 59 15.55 -9.89 6.26
CA GLU A 59 16.45 -11.05 6.49
C GLU A 59 15.80 -12.44 6.36
N GLY A 60 14.93 -12.62 5.37
CA GLY A 60 14.25 -13.90 5.17
C GLY A 60 13.02 -14.09 6.07
N GLU A 61 12.57 -13.05 6.78
CA GLU A 61 11.39 -13.06 7.61
C GLU A 61 10.30 -12.11 7.08
N PHE A 62 9.06 -12.50 7.30
CA PHE A 62 7.88 -11.67 7.14
C PHE A 62 7.34 -11.30 8.52
N THR A 63 7.28 -10.02 8.83
CA THR A 63 6.56 -9.54 10.02
C THR A 63 5.21 -9.02 9.60
N VAL A 64 4.15 -9.55 10.20
CA VAL A 64 2.75 -9.20 9.93
C VAL A 64 2.06 -8.78 11.21
N ALA A 65 1.03 -7.96 11.08
CA ALA A 65 0.19 -7.57 12.20
C ALA A 65 -1.29 -7.83 11.87
N ALA A 66 -2.05 -8.30 12.84
CA ALA A 66 -3.48 -8.53 12.74
C ALA A 66 -4.29 -7.38 13.33
N ALA A 67 -5.54 -7.28 12.95
CA ALA A 67 -6.45 -6.22 13.40
C ALA A 67 -6.68 -6.21 14.92
N ASP A 68 -6.57 -7.37 15.57
CA ASP A 68 -6.75 -7.57 17.02
C ASP A 68 -5.57 -7.11 17.88
N GLY A 69 -4.44 -6.78 17.26
CA GLY A 69 -3.21 -6.39 17.96
C GLY A 69 -2.13 -7.46 17.95
N THR A 70 -2.38 -8.63 17.41
CA THR A 70 -1.38 -9.70 17.30
C THR A 70 -0.34 -9.35 16.24
N LEU A 71 0.94 -9.56 16.57
CA LEU A 71 2.06 -9.47 15.64
C LEU A 71 2.73 -10.83 15.54
N LEU A 72 3.14 -11.19 14.33
CA LEU A 72 3.85 -12.43 14.01
C LEU A 72 5.06 -12.14 13.15
N ALA A 73 6.19 -12.77 13.47
CA ALA A 73 7.28 -12.94 12.51
C ALA A 73 7.32 -14.40 12.05
N LEU A 74 7.37 -14.57 10.74
CA LEU A 74 7.33 -15.86 10.07
C LEU A 74 8.55 -16.02 9.18
N GLN A 75 9.17 -17.19 9.20
CA GLN A 75 10.21 -17.56 8.24
C GLN A 75 9.62 -17.55 6.82
N ALA A 76 10.29 -16.86 5.90
CA ALA A 76 9.80 -16.72 4.54
C ALA A 76 9.80 -18.05 3.78
N ASN A 77 10.70 -18.98 4.13
CA ASN A 77 10.85 -20.24 3.43
C ASN A 77 9.77 -21.29 3.75
N ASP A 78 9.26 -21.34 4.98
CA ASP A 78 8.37 -22.41 5.42
C ASP A 78 7.16 -21.94 6.23
N GLY A 79 7.07 -20.62 6.51
CA GLY A 79 6.00 -20.04 7.31
C GLY A 79 6.07 -20.34 8.81
N ARG A 80 7.17 -20.93 9.28
CA ARG A 80 7.36 -21.23 10.70
C ARG A 80 7.42 -19.93 11.50
N GLU A 81 6.68 -19.91 12.61
CA GLU A 81 6.68 -18.79 13.53
C GLU A 81 8.04 -18.61 14.21
N VAL A 82 8.61 -17.42 14.12
CA VAL A 82 9.86 -17.02 14.76
C VAL A 82 9.57 -16.42 16.14
N TRP A 83 8.59 -15.53 16.19
CA TRP A 83 8.07 -14.96 17.42
C TRP A 83 6.63 -14.47 17.22
N ARG A 84 5.92 -14.38 18.34
CA ARG A 84 4.57 -13.83 18.46
C ARG A 84 4.53 -12.80 19.57
N GLY A 85 3.78 -11.73 19.37
CA GLY A 85 3.52 -10.71 20.38
C GLY A 85 2.12 -10.13 20.22
N ASN A 86 1.72 -9.31 21.16
CA ASN A 86 0.45 -8.60 21.10
C ASN A 86 0.61 -7.17 21.60
N ALA A 87 0.09 -6.22 20.83
CA ALA A 87 0.08 -4.81 21.18
C ALA A 87 -0.93 -4.45 22.28
N GLY A 88 -1.79 -5.38 22.68
CA GLY A 88 -2.77 -5.21 23.75
C GLY A 88 -3.98 -4.34 23.36
N ALA A 89 -4.11 -3.96 22.10
CA ALA A 89 -5.23 -3.15 21.58
C ALA A 89 -5.40 -3.35 20.08
N ARG A 90 -6.58 -3.03 19.53
CA ARG A 90 -6.85 -3.10 18.09
C ARG A 90 -6.01 -2.08 17.32
N LEU A 91 -5.49 -2.49 16.16
CA LEU A 91 -4.58 -1.68 15.36
C LEU A 91 -5.30 -0.78 14.36
N SER A 92 -4.69 0.37 14.08
CA SER A 92 -5.03 1.28 12.98
C SER A 92 -3.99 1.24 11.86
N ALA A 93 -2.71 1.00 12.18
CA ALA A 93 -1.61 0.95 11.20
C ALA A 93 -0.44 0.07 11.70
N GLY A 94 0.27 -0.52 10.75
CA GLY A 94 1.48 -1.34 10.99
C GLY A 94 1.67 -2.38 9.89
N VAL A 95 2.75 -3.13 9.92
CA VAL A 95 3.86 -3.13 10.85
C VAL A 95 5.09 -2.54 10.18
N GLY A 96 5.79 -1.65 10.87
CA GLY A 96 7.16 -1.29 10.51
C GLY A 96 8.13 -2.13 11.32
N SER A 97 9.16 -2.70 10.70
CA SER A 97 10.18 -3.46 11.42
C SER A 97 11.55 -3.29 10.77
N ASP A 98 12.59 -3.28 11.58
CA ASP A 98 13.99 -3.34 11.16
C ASP A 98 14.61 -4.74 11.38
N GLY A 99 13.80 -5.71 11.85
CA GLY A 99 14.22 -7.06 12.23
C GLY A 99 14.41 -7.23 13.75
N ARG A 100 14.80 -6.18 14.47
CA ARG A 100 14.89 -6.17 15.92
C ARG A 100 13.62 -5.66 16.57
N TYR A 101 13.20 -4.45 16.18
CA TYR A 101 11.99 -3.81 16.67
C TYR A 101 10.85 -3.92 15.66
N ALA A 102 9.63 -4.05 16.15
CA ALA A 102 8.39 -3.99 15.38
C ALA A 102 7.50 -2.91 15.98
N ALA A 103 7.04 -1.97 15.13
CA ALA A 103 6.22 -0.85 15.53
C ALA A 103 4.83 -0.91 14.87
N VAL A 104 3.80 -0.71 15.68
CA VAL A 104 2.40 -0.61 15.23
C VAL A 104 1.73 0.58 15.90
N VAL A 105 0.58 1.00 15.36
CA VAL A 105 -0.26 2.02 15.97
C VAL A 105 -1.63 1.46 16.28
N THR A 106 -2.11 1.73 17.48
CA THR A 106 -3.43 1.30 17.96
C THR A 106 -4.52 2.28 17.53
N ARG A 107 -5.79 1.83 17.60
CA ARG A 107 -6.94 2.72 17.38
C ARG A 107 -7.11 3.80 18.45
N ASP A 108 -6.44 3.63 19.60
CA ASP A 108 -6.43 4.58 20.70
C ASP A 108 -5.30 5.64 20.56
N ASN A 109 -4.70 5.71 19.35
CA ASN A 109 -3.62 6.63 19.01
C ASN A 109 -2.36 6.44 19.86
N GLU A 110 -1.97 5.20 20.09
CA GLU A 110 -0.69 4.87 20.71
C GLU A 110 0.22 4.16 19.70
N VAL A 111 1.46 4.61 19.57
CA VAL A 111 2.52 3.82 18.98
C VAL A 111 3.01 2.80 20.01
N VAL A 112 3.07 1.54 19.61
CA VAL A 112 3.53 0.43 20.44
C VAL A 112 4.71 -0.23 19.75
N VAL A 113 5.82 -0.33 20.45
CA VAL A 113 7.03 -0.97 19.95
C VAL A 113 7.31 -2.25 20.72
N LEU A 114 7.55 -3.31 19.96
CA LEU A 114 7.89 -4.64 20.48
C LEU A 114 9.32 -5.01 20.03
N GLU A 115 10.02 -5.74 20.87
CA GLU A 115 11.25 -6.44 20.54
C GLU A 115 10.98 -7.94 20.66
N ARG A 116 11.05 -8.67 19.54
CA ARG A 116 10.78 -10.11 19.47
C ARG A 116 9.51 -10.55 20.20
N GLY A 117 8.42 -9.82 19.99
CA GLY A 117 7.12 -10.13 20.58
C GLY A 117 6.84 -9.53 21.95
N THR A 118 7.84 -8.99 22.64
CA THR A 118 7.69 -8.34 23.96
C THR A 118 7.55 -6.84 23.80
N VAL A 119 6.49 -6.24 24.37
CA VAL A 119 6.31 -4.78 24.36
C VAL A 119 7.43 -4.12 25.16
N LYS A 120 8.14 -3.20 24.51
CA LYS A 120 9.23 -2.42 25.13
C LYS A 120 8.70 -1.11 25.69
N TRP A 121 7.95 -0.38 24.87
CA TRP A 121 7.41 0.92 25.25
C TRP A 121 6.13 1.25 24.45
N ARG A 122 5.44 2.26 24.94
CA ARG A 122 4.26 2.88 24.30
C ARG A 122 4.39 4.38 24.39
N ALA A 123 3.89 5.08 23.39
CA ALA A 123 3.80 6.54 23.42
C ALA A 123 2.48 7.00 22.78
N ARG A 124 1.86 7.98 23.41
CA ARG A 124 0.61 8.57 22.91
C ARG A 124 0.88 9.53 21.78
N LEU A 125 0.05 9.47 20.75
CA LEU A 125 0.11 10.31 19.56
C LEU A 125 -1.00 11.37 19.62
N ALA A 126 -0.74 12.55 19.05
CA ALA A 126 -1.71 13.65 19.03
C ALA A 126 -2.89 13.41 18.07
N SER A 127 -2.66 12.63 17.00
CA SER A 127 -3.68 12.37 15.98
C SER A 127 -3.74 10.89 15.60
N ARG A 128 -4.77 10.52 14.85
CA ARG A 128 -4.91 9.19 14.26
C ARG A 128 -3.79 8.93 13.26
N VAL A 129 -3.48 7.65 13.09
CA VAL A 129 -2.46 7.18 12.13
C VAL A 129 -3.07 6.12 11.22
N ALA A 130 -2.90 6.32 9.92
CA ALA A 130 -3.26 5.37 8.87
C ALA A 130 -2.02 4.83 8.15
N THR A 131 -0.89 5.50 8.27
CA THR A 131 0.38 5.14 7.64
C THR A 131 1.17 4.22 8.57
N PRO A 132 1.64 3.05 8.08
CA PRO A 132 2.50 2.19 8.88
C PRO A 132 3.72 2.95 9.41
N PRO A 133 4.10 2.77 10.69
CA PRO A 133 5.34 3.33 11.21
C PRO A 133 6.56 2.82 10.42
N LEU A 134 7.60 3.60 10.39
CA LEU A 134 8.91 3.15 9.90
C LEU A 134 9.86 2.95 11.07
N VAL A 135 10.50 1.79 11.17
CA VAL A 135 11.61 1.54 12.07
C VAL A 135 12.90 1.52 11.27
N ALA A 136 13.78 2.48 11.49
CA ALA A 136 15.06 2.58 10.81
C ALA A 136 16.04 3.48 11.57
N GLY A 137 17.33 3.13 11.59
CA GLY A 137 18.40 3.96 12.18
C GLY A 137 18.17 4.26 13.66
N GLU A 138 17.77 3.26 14.43
CA GLU A 138 17.49 3.36 15.86
C GLU A 138 16.36 4.35 16.20
N ARG A 139 15.45 4.57 15.24
CA ARG A 139 14.29 5.45 15.37
C ARG A 139 13.02 4.79 14.90
N VAL A 140 11.91 5.26 15.47
CA VAL A 140 10.56 4.96 15.02
C VAL A 140 9.93 6.25 14.51
N PHE A 141 9.58 6.28 13.23
CA PHE A 141 8.93 7.41 12.60
C PHE A 141 7.45 7.12 12.41
N VAL A 142 6.61 8.05 12.82
CA VAL A 142 5.15 7.95 12.73
C VAL A 142 4.60 9.21 12.06
N MET A 143 3.72 9.04 11.08
CA MET A 143 3.03 10.14 10.42
C MET A 143 1.53 10.07 10.72
N GLY A 144 1.01 11.11 11.36
CA GLY A 144 -0.40 11.27 11.65
C GLY A 144 -1.22 11.71 10.43
N VAL A 145 -2.54 11.57 10.52
CA VAL A 145 -3.46 12.10 9.50
C VAL A 145 -3.47 13.65 9.45
N ASP A 146 -2.94 14.29 10.46
CA ASP A 146 -2.66 15.73 10.52
C ASP A 146 -1.35 16.12 9.82
N ARG A 147 -0.69 15.16 9.15
CA ARG A 147 0.61 15.28 8.46
C ARG A 147 1.79 15.63 9.38
N VAL A 148 1.60 15.54 10.69
CA VAL A 148 2.71 15.66 11.64
C VAL A 148 3.54 14.37 11.59
N VAL A 149 4.84 14.52 11.41
CA VAL A 149 5.80 13.42 11.52
C VAL A 149 6.50 13.52 12.87
N SER A 150 6.45 12.43 13.62
CA SER A 150 7.14 12.31 14.92
C SER A 150 8.22 11.24 14.83
N ALA A 151 9.38 11.52 15.38
CA ALA A 151 10.46 10.55 15.55
C ALA A 151 10.67 10.24 17.02
N PHE A 152 10.69 8.96 17.32
CA PHE A 152 10.95 8.45 18.67
C PHE A 152 12.26 7.65 18.69
N ASP A 153 12.95 7.65 19.79
CA ASP A 153 14.04 6.71 20.05
C ASP A 153 13.48 5.28 20.08
N ALA A 154 14.09 4.37 19.32
CA ALA A 154 13.58 3.00 19.23
C ALA A 154 13.77 2.19 20.53
N LEU A 155 14.74 2.56 21.36
CA LEU A 155 15.08 1.86 22.60
C LEU A 155 14.07 2.15 23.72
N ASP A 156 13.74 3.44 23.94
CA ASP A 156 12.99 3.89 25.12
C ASP A 156 11.69 4.66 24.80
N GLY A 157 11.43 4.99 23.54
CA GLY A 157 10.23 5.69 23.10
C GLY A 157 10.24 7.19 23.37
N ARG A 158 11.39 7.77 23.74
CA ARG A 158 11.53 9.20 23.94
C ARG A 158 11.31 9.95 22.63
N LEU A 159 10.44 10.96 22.63
CA LEU A 159 10.24 11.84 21.48
C LEU A 159 11.52 12.64 21.20
N LEU A 160 12.05 12.50 19.98
CA LEU A 160 13.27 13.16 19.54
C LEU A 160 12.98 14.48 18.85
N TRP A 161 12.01 14.47 17.92
CA TRP A 161 11.56 15.66 17.21
C TRP A 161 10.19 15.45 16.59
N THR A 162 9.55 16.55 16.21
CA THR A 162 8.33 16.59 15.40
C THR A 162 8.53 17.53 14.22
N LEU A 163 7.99 17.14 13.06
CA LEU A 163 7.92 18.00 11.89
C LEU A 163 6.46 18.22 11.54
N GLN A 164 6.01 19.46 11.71
CA GLN A 164 4.69 19.93 11.28
C GLN A 164 4.86 20.90 10.12
N ARG A 165 4.03 20.72 9.08
CA ARG A 165 4.05 21.61 7.94
C ARG A 165 2.68 22.22 7.69
N PRO A 166 2.62 23.49 7.26
CA PRO A 166 1.38 24.09 6.78
C PRO A 166 0.86 23.28 5.59
N GLY A 167 -0.42 23.02 5.54
CA GLY A 167 -1.04 22.28 4.45
C GLY A 167 -2.56 22.34 4.53
N GLU A 168 -3.22 21.77 3.53
CA GLU A 168 -4.67 21.63 3.50
C GLU A 168 -5.14 20.75 4.66
N ALA A 169 -6.26 21.12 5.27
CA ALA A 169 -6.80 20.42 6.45
C ALA A 169 -7.30 19.00 6.13
N LEU A 170 -7.69 18.77 4.88
CA LEU A 170 -8.20 17.48 4.43
C LEU A 170 -7.05 16.53 4.06
N THR A 171 -7.12 15.31 4.59
CA THR A 171 -6.22 14.19 4.24
C THR A 171 -7.01 12.93 3.96
N LEU A 172 -6.46 12.08 3.11
CA LEU A 172 -7.00 10.74 2.90
C LEU A 172 -6.68 9.86 4.11
N SER A 173 -7.67 9.07 4.56
CA SER A 173 -7.45 8.04 5.58
C SER A 173 -6.86 6.77 4.95
N GLN A 174 -5.83 6.91 4.11
CA GLN A 174 -5.11 5.82 3.45
C GLN A 174 -3.64 5.80 3.89
N PRO A 175 -2.97 4.66 3.79
CA PRO A 175 -1.54 4.59 4.03
C PRO A 175 -0.78 5.55 3.12
N GLY A 176 -0.10 6.50 3.73
CA GLY A 176 0.77 7.45 3.05
C GLY A 176 2.20 6.93 2.94
N VAL A 177 3.13 7.82 2.66
CA VAL A 177 4.54 7.52 2.46
C VAL A 177 5.36 7.92 3.67
N VAL A 178 5.98 6.93 4.32
CA VAL A 178 7.10 7.10 5.25
C VAL A 178 8.11 5.98 4.94
N ALA A 179 9.29 6.34 4.43
CA ALA A 179 10.29 5.37 3.97
C ALA A 179 11.71 5.86 4.23
N ALA A 180 12.67 4.94 4.35
CA ALA A 180 14.07 5.27 4.47
C ALA A 180 14.77 5.24 3.10
N PHE A 181 15.63 6.21 2.87
CA PHE A 181 16.53 6.27 1.73
C PHE A 181 17.90 6.75 2.18
N LYS A 182 18.89 5.86 2.22
CA LYS A 182 20.23 6.19 2.75
C LYS A 182 20.12 6.89 4.12
N ASP A 183 20.62 8.11 4.22
CA ASP A 183 20.57 8.98 5.41
C ASP A 183 19.38 9.95 5.39
N THR A 184 18.37 9.71 4.58
CA THR A 184 17.20 10.59 4.37
C THR A 184 15.91 9.84 4.69
N LEU A 185 15.04 10.48 5.46
CA LEU A 185 13.66 10.05 5.65
C LEU A 185 12.80 10.63 4.52
N LEU A 186 12.13 9.76 3.77
CA LEU A 186 11.16 10.15 2.74
C LEU A 186 9.77 10.22 3.35
N VAL A 187 9.11 11.35 3.18
CA VAL A 187 7.75 11.59 3.69
C VAL A 187 6.86 12.10 2.57
N GLY A 188 5.71 11.48 2.40
CA GLY A 188 4.64 11.97 1.51
C GLY A 188 3.74 12.96 2.23
N GLN A 189 3.70 14.20 1.75
CA GLN A 189 2.83 15.23 2.30
C GLN A 189 2.03 15.88 1.16
N GLY A 190 0.75 15.52 1.06
CA GLY A 190 -0.04 15.83 -0.12
C GLY A 190 0.56 15.15 -1.35
N GLN A 191 0.71 15.88 -2.45
CA GLN A 191 1.32 15.41 -3.70
C GLN A 191 2.85 15.51 -3.74
N ARG A 192 3.49 15.95 -2.65
CA ARG A 192 4.93 16.15 -2.57
C ARG A 192 5.61 15.02 -1.83
N LEU A 193 6.73 14.58 -2.37
CA LEU A 193 7.69 13.76 -1.64
C LEU A 193 8.72 14.71 -1.02
N THR A 194 8.91 14.60 0.29
CA THR A 194 9.82 15.43 1.06
C THR A 194 10.95 14.57 1.61
N GLY A 195 12.17 14.97 1.35
CA GLY A 195 13.37 14.41 1.98
C GLY A 195 13.67 15.16 3.28
N VAL A 196 13.73 14.44 4.39
CA VAL A 196 13.90 14.97 5.74
C VAL A 196 15.15 14.40 6.38
N ASP A 197 15.90 15.22 7.11
CA ASP A 197 17.01 14.76 7.96
C ASP A 197 16.43 13.90 9.10
N PRO A 198 16.73 12.59 9.16
CA PRO A 198 16.16 11.71 10.16
C PRO A 198 16.62 12.01 11.58
N LEU A 199 17.75 12.72 11.75
CA LEU A 199 18.30 13.06 13.05
C LEU A 199 17.67 14.32 13.64
N ARG A 200 17.32 15.31 12.80
CA ARG A 200 16.88 16.65 13.21
C ARG A 200 15.44 16.98 12.84
N GLY A 201 14.80 16.22 11.94
CA GLY A 201 13.48 16.53 11.43
C GLY A 201 13.44 17.74 10.48
N THR A 202 14.60 18.20 9.97
CA THR A 202 14.64 19.34 9.05
C THR A 202 14.51 18.90 7.60
N VAL A 203 13.76 19.67 6.81
CA VAL A 203 13.58 19.40 5.38
C VAL A 203 14.86 19.66 4.63
N ARG A 204 15.28 18.69 3.81
CA ARG A 204 16.43 18.79 2.90
C ARG A 204 16.00 19.23 1.51
N TRP A 205 14.89 18.63 1.01
CA TRP A 205 14.35 18.92 -0.33
C TRP A 205 12.88 18.51 -0.42
N GLU A 206 12.21 18.98 -1.50
CA GLU A 206 10.83 18.63 -1.85
C GLU A 206 10.70 18.43 -3.35
N ALA A 207 10.06 17.32 -3.75
CA ALA A 207 9.75 17.01 -5.14
C ALA A 207 8.23 16.87 -5.32
N PRO A 208 7.59 17.68 -6.20
CA PRO A 208 6.18 17.46 -6.55
C PRO A 208 6.06 16.26 -7.48
N LEU A 209 5.44 15.15 -7.02
CA LEU A 209 5.26 13.94 -7.84
C LEU A 209 3.98 13.96 -8.67
N ALA A 210 3.08 14.89 -8.42
CA ALA A 210 1.87 15.08 -9.20
C ALA A 210 1.41 16.55 -9.15
N ASN A 211 0.66 16.94 -10.16
CA ASN A 211 0.02 18.25 -10.23
C ASN A 211 -1.50 18.05 -10.25
N PRO A 212 -2.17 18.14 -9.11
CA PRO A 212 -3.64 17.99 -9.05
C PRO A 212 -4.30 19.11 -9.83
N ARG A 213 -5.39 18.77 -10.49
CA ARG A 213 -6.25 19.70 -11.21
C ARG A 213 -7.58 19.75 -10.47
N GLY A 214 -7.98 20.93 -10.04
CA GLY A 214 -9.27 21.11 -9.35
C GLY A 214 -9.44 22.54 -8.86
N THR A 215 -10.69 22.95 -8.72
CA THR A 215 -11.07 24.31 -8.29
C THR A 215 -11.31 24.39 -6.79
N ASN A 216 -11.57 23.24 -6.14
CA ASN A 216 -11.83 23.15 -4.71
C ASN A 216 -10.88 22.16 -4.01
N GLU A 217 -10.86 22.17 -2.67
CA GLU A 217 -9.96 21.35 -1.84
C GLU A 217 -10.19 19.83 -2.04
N VAL A 218 -11.45 19.42 -2.25
CA VAL A 218 -11.79 18.00 -2.43
C VAL A 218 -11.26 17.47 -3.77
N GLU A 219 -11.36 18.25 -4.84
CA GLU A 219 -10.81 17.89 -6.16
C GLU A 219 -9.29 17.88 -6.16
N ARG A 220 -8.66 18.62 -5.24
CA ARG A 220 -7.19 18.64 -5.08
C ARG A 220 -6.66 17.62 -4.08
N LEU A 221 -7.52 16.80 -3.45
CA LEU A 221 -7.07 15.69 -2.62
C LEU A 221 -6.25 14.69 -3.43
N SER A 222 -4.95 14.65 -3.18
CA SER A 222 -3.98 13.93 -3.98
C SER A 222 -2.78 13.43 -3.17
N ASP A 223 -3.04 12.98 -1.95
CA ASP A 223 -1.99 12.45 -1.08
C ASP A 223 -1.23 11.31 -1.76
N LEU A 224 0.08 11.24 -1.52
CA LEU A 224 0.90 10.13 -1.97
C LEU A 224 0.54 8.85 -1.22
N ILE A 225 0.36 7.77 -1.97
CA ILE A 225 0.01 6.44 -1.45
C ILE A 225 1.28 5.63 -1.24
N GLY A 226 1.40 5.02 -0.06
CA GLY A 226 2.45 4.07 0.26
C GLY A 226 2.08 2.61 -0.05
N PRO A 227 3.07 1.74 -0.11
CA PRO A 227 4.50 2.01 -0.06
C PRO A 227 5.04 2.65 -1.34
N VAL A 228 6.17 3.35 -1.25
CA VAL A 228 6.88 3.83 -2.44
C VAL A 228 7.69 2.71 -3.08
N LEU A 229 7.80 2.73 -4.40
CA LEU A 229 8.83 1.99 -5.11
C LEU A 229 10.17 2.71 -4.93
N ARG A 230 11.20 1.99 -4.50
CA ARG A 230 12.56 2.51 -4.37
C ARG A 230 13.54 1.59 -5.08
N VAL A 231 14.26 2.11 -6.07
CA VAL A 231 15.27 1.38 -6.83
C VAL A 231 16.49 2.28 -7.05
N GLY A 232 17.60 1.93 -6.42
CA GLY A 232 18.79 2.81 -6.44
C GLY A 232 18.44 4.18 -5.86
N ASP A 233 18.68 5.23 -6.61
CA ASP A 233 18.39 6.62 -6.25
C ASP A 233 16.99 7.08 -6.74
N VAL A 234 16.27 6.24 -7.48
CA VAL A 234 14.93 6.55 -7.98
C VAL A 234 13.88 6.12 -6.99
N VAL A 235 12.95 7.02 -6.69
CA VAL A 235 11.76 6.77 -5.89
C VAL A 235 10.52 7.13 -6.69
N CYS A 236 9.59 6.20 -6.80
CA CYS A 236 8.31 6.42 -7.49
C CYS A 236 7.15 6.22 -6.53
N ALA A 237 6.14 7.07 -6.64
CA ALA A 237 4.91 6.94 -5.87
C ALA A 237 3.68 7.29 -6.72
N ARG A 238 2.54 6.78 -6.29
CA ARG A 238 1.25 7.18 -6.80
C ARG A 238 0.68 8.32 -5.96
N SER A 239 0.19 9.34 -6.64
CA SER A 239 -0.71 10.33 -6.06
C SER A 239 -2.15 9.86 -6.29
N PHE A 240 -2.94 9.79 -5.22
CA PHE A 240 -4.31 9.25 -5.22
C PHE A 240 -5.15 9.91 -6.32
N GLN A 241 -5.71 9.09 -7.22
CA GLN A 241 -6.55 9.45 -8.37
C GLN A 241 -5.98 10.50 -9.34
N VAL A 242 -4.72 10.95 -9.16
CA VAL A 242 -4.10 11.97 -10.00
C VAL A 242 -3.06 11.39 -10.94
N GLY A 243 -2.06 10.68 -10.41
CA GLY A 243 -0.98 10.21 -11.27
C GLY A 243 0.09 9.38 -10.59
N VAL A 244 1.12 9.08 -11.35
CA VAL A 244 2.35 8.41 -10.91
C VAL A 244 3.52 9.35 -11.22
N GLY A 245 4.40 9.54 -10.24
CA GLY A 245 5.62 10.33 -10.42
C GLY A 245 6.84 9.61 -9.87
N CYS A 246 7.98 9.84 -10.50
CA CYS A 246 9.28 9.37 -10.06
C CYS A 246 10.23 10.56 -9.87
N ALA A 247 11.03 10.50 -8.82
CA ALA A 247 12.03 11.51 -8.49
C ALA A 247 13.38 10.84 -8.18
N ASP A 248 14.46 11.59 -8.38
CA ASP A 248 15.75 11.30 -7.80
C ASP A 248 15.71 11.66 -6.31
N ALA A 249 15.81 10.67 -5.45
CA ALA A 249 15.73 10.86 -4.00
C ALA A 249 17.02 11.40 -3.38
N GLN A 250 18.14 11.37 -4.09
CA GLN A 250 19.40 11.98 -3.66
C GLN A 250 19.36 13.49 -3.86
N LEU A 251 18.82 13.92 -5.01
CA LEU A 251 18.79 15.33 -5.42
C LEU A 251 17.45 16.02 -5.08
N GLY A 252 16.39 15.26 -4.85
CA GLY A 252 15.03 15.80 -4.68
C GLY A 252 14.45 16.37 -5.98
N THR A 253 14.88 15.88 -7.14
CA THR A 253 14.43 16.38 -8.44
C THR A 253 13.42 15.44 -9.09
N LEU A 254 12.36 16.00 -9.66
CA LEU A 254 11.39 15.25 -10.44
C LEU A 254 12.04 14.69 -11.71
N LEU A 255 11.91 13.39 -11.96
CA LEU A 255 12.34 12.76 -13.20
C LEU A 255 11.23 12.79 -14.24
N TRP A 256 10.07 12.30 -13.88
CA TRP A 256 8.88 12.31 -14.74
C TRP A 256 7.59 12.16 -13.94
N THR A 257 6.46 12.52 -14.57
CA THR A 257 5.12 12.28 -14.04
C THR A 257 4.17 11.87 -15.17
N LYS A 258 3.19 11.01 -14.84
CA LYS A 258 2.11 10.57 -15.75
C LYS A 258 0.77 10.74 -15.05
N ASN A 259 -0.15 11.42 -15.72
CA ASN A 259 -1.51 11.67 -15.22
C ASN A 259 -2.38 10.42 -15.42
N VAL A 260 -2.08 9.36 -14.68
CA VAL A 260 -2.84 8.10 -14.67
C VAL A 260 -3.30 7.85 -13.25
N GLY A 261 -4.54 8.23 -12.98
CA GLY A 261 -5.17 8.08 -11.67
C GLY A 261 -5.28 6.63 -11.26
N GLY A 262 -5.33 6.39 -9.96
CA GLY A 262 -5.47 5.05 -9.36
C GLY A 262 -5.43 5.15 -7.85
N VAL A 263 -5.71 4.04 -7.17
CA VAL A 263 -5.90 3.98 -5.71
C VAL A 263 -4.92 3.07 -4.99
N GLN A 264 -4.05 2.39 -5.75
CA GLN A 264 -3.06 1.45 -5.20
C GLN A 264 -1.63 1.90 -5.52
N ALA A 265 -0.69 1.49 -4.68
CA ALA A 265 0.73 1.75 -4.90
C ALA A 265 1.23 1.14 -6.21
N VAL A 266 2.27 1.76 -6.79
CA VAL A 266 3.00 1.20 -7.92
C VAL A 266 4.12 0.29 -7.44
N GLY A 267 4.43 -0.74 -8.25
CA GLY A 267 5.61 -1.58 -8.07
C GLY A 267 6.57 -1.42 -9.23
N GLY A 268 7.76 -1.99 -9.13
CA GLY A 268 8.72 -1.89 -10.21
C GLY A 268 10.10 -2.39 -9.85
N ASP A 269 11.01 -2.18 -10.80
CA ASP A 269 12.44 -2.40 -10.67
C ASP A 269 13.22 -1.31 -11.43
N ALA A 270 14.51 -1.53 -11.71
CA ALA A 270 15.35 -0.55 -12.40
C ALA A 270 14.91 -0.24 -13.85
N GLU A 271 14.09 -1.11 -14.45
CA GLU A 271 13.67 -0.98 -15.85
C GLU A 271 12.21 -0.51 -15.98
N LEU A 272 11.32 -1.03 -15.13
CA LEU A 272 9.88 -0.83 -15.23
C LEU A 272 9.28 -0.30 -13.94
N VAL A 273 8.32 0.60 -14.08
CA VAL A 273 7.32 0.96 -13.07
C VAL A 273 5.97 0.48 -13.55
N VAL A 274 5.22 -0.22 -12.72
CA VAL A 274 3.92 -0.81 -13.10
C VAL A 274 2.86 -0.45 -12.08
N GLY A 275 1.66 -0.15 -12.56
CA GLY A 275 0.51 0.11 -11.70
C GLY A 275 -0.81 0.04 -12.45
N ALA A 276 -1.88 -0.21 -11.71
CA ALA A 276 -3.24 -0.20 -12.24
C ALA A 276 -3.92 1.17 -12.03
N ASP A 277 -4.74 1.62 -12.96
CA ASP A 277 -5.59 2.80 -12.78
C ASP A 277 -6.86 2.47 -11.96
N ALA A 278 -7.76 3.45 -11.80
CA ALA A 278 -9.00 3.28 -11.06
C ALA A 278 -10.00 2.27 -11.70
N SER A 279 -9.77 1.90 -12.95
CA SER A 279 -10.54 0.87 -13.67
C SER A 279 -9.79 -0.47 -13.77
N ASP A 280 -8.67 -0.61 -13.07
CA ASP A 280 -7.76 -1.77 -13.11
C ASP A 280 -7.12 -1.99 -14.51
N ARG A 281 -7.01 -0.95 -15.34
CA ARG A 281 -6.11 -0.99 -16.48
C ARG A 281 -4.70 -0.93 -15.98
N ILE A 282 -3.92 -1.95 -16.28
CA ILE A 282 -2.52 -2.05 -15.90
C ILE A 282 -1.66 -1.35 -16.95
N THR A 283 -0.73 -0.53 -16.51
CA THR A 283 0.25 0.12 -17.39
C THR A 283 1.66 -0.09 -16.85
N ALA A 284 2.58 -0.42 -17.73
CA ALA A 284 4.01 -0.44 -17.45
C ALA A 284 4.69 0.73 -18.15
N TRP A 285 5.52 1.43 -17.41
CA TRP A 285 6.32 2.56 -17.86
C TRP A 285 7.81 2.24 -17.73
N ARG A 286 8.62 2.76 -18.60
CA ARG A 286 10.07 2.75 -18.46
C ARG A 286 10.46 3.57 -17.23
N ALA A 287 11.21 2.98 -16.32
CA ALA A 287 11.52 3.61 -15.02
C ALA A 287 12.30 4.93 -15.20
N SER A 288 13.18 5.04 -16.22
CA SER A 288 14.00 6.21 -16.46
C SER A 288 13.28 7.40 -17.10
N THR A 289 12.25 7.17 -17.95
CA THR A 289 11.60 8.22 -18.77
C THR A 289 10.10 8.34 -18.56
N GLY A 290 9.48 7.33 -17.96
CA GLY A 290 8.03 7.24 -17.85
C GLY A 290 7.33 6.89 -19.16
N ASP A 291 8.04 6.54 -20.24
CA ASP A 291 7.41 6.12 -21.49
C ASP A 291 6.66 4.82 -21.30
N GLN A 292 5.45 4.76 -21.85
CA GLN A 292 4.65 3.55 -21.79
C GLN A 292 5.33 2.44 -22.59
N VAL A 293 5.55 1.28 -21.95
CA VAL A 293 6.09 0.08 -22.57
C VAL A 293 4.95 -0.81 -23.06
N TRP A 294 3.98 -1.07 -22.21
CA TRP A 294 2.76 -1.81 -22.54
C TRP A 294 1.59 -1.40 -21.62
N ASN A 295 0.38 -1.79 -22.00
CA ASN A 295 -0.79 -1.76 -21.14
C ASN A 295 -1.61 -3.05 -21.31
N SER A 296 -2.43 -3.38 -20.30
CA SER A 296 -3.34 -4.53 -20.33
C SER A 296 -4.68 -4.17 -19.70
N GLU A 297 -5.76 -4.62 -20.34
CA GLU A 297 -7.14 -4.47 -19.86
C GLU A 297 -7.77 -5.81 -19.45
N SER A 298 -6.99 -6.89 -19.45
CA SER A 298 -7.48 -8.25 -19.18
C SER A 298 -8.03 -8.45 -17.77
N LEU A 299 -7.67 -7.56 -16.82
CA LEU A 299 -8.07 -7.62 -15.42
C LEU A 299 -8.90 -6.40 -14.98
N ARG A 300 -9.59 -5.71 -15.91
CA ARG A 300 -10.39 -4.52 -15.56
C ARG A 300 -11.50 -4.84 -14.56
N TYR A 301 -11.71 -3.89 -13.65
CA TYR A 301 -12.75 -3.90 -12.60
C TYR A 301 -12.69 -5.11 -11.65
N ARG A 302 -11.50 -5.69 -11.48
CA ARG A 302 -11.29 -6.81 -10.57
C ARG A 302 -10.84 -6.38 -9.16
N GLY A 303 -10.64 -5.09 -8.91
CA GLY A 303 -10.19 -4.56 -7.63
C GLY A 303 -8.76 -5.01 -7.31
N LEU A 304 -7.82 -4.66 -8.19
CA LEU A 304 -6.43 -5.09 -8.08
C LEU A 304 -5.74 -4.47 -6.87
N SER A 305 -4.86 -5.23 -6.26
CA SER A 305 -3.90 -4.81 -5.23
C SER A 305 -2.81 -3.91 -5.81
N GLY A 306 -1.87 -3.44 -4.98
CA GLY A 306 -0.62 -2.87 -5.50
C GLY A 306 0.22 -3.92 -6.25
N ALA A 307 1.10 -3.44 -7.14
CA ALA A 307 1.94 -4.27 -7.98
C ALA A 307 3.21 -4.73 -7.27
N LEU A 308 3.65 -5.97 -7.55
CA LEU A 308 4.99 -6.46 -7.24
C LEU A 308 5.66 -6.95 -8.52
N LEU A 309 6.90 -6.53 -8.79
CA LEU A 309 7.74 -7.16 -9.80
C LEU A 309 8.65 -8.21 -9.17
N ALA A 310 8.64 -9.42 -9.72
CA ALA A 310 9.47 -10.53 -9.27
C ALA A 310 10.00 -11.32 -10.48
N GLY A 311 11.27 -11.11 -10.81
CA GLY A 311 11.90 -11.72 -11.96
C GLY A 311 11.20 -11.36 -13.27
N ARG A 312 10.68 -12.37 -13.98
CA ARG A 312 9.96 -12.19 -15.26
C ARG A 312 8.48 -11.86 -15.11
N THR A 313 7.96 -11.69 -13.88
CA THR A 313 6.53 -11.52 -13.64
C THR A 313 6.21 -10.21 -12.92
N VAL A 314 5.04 -9.67 -13.29
CA VAL A 314 4.32 -8.63 -12.54
C VAL A 314 3.16 -9.31 -11.82
N ILE A 315 3.03 -9.06 -10.53
CA ILE A 315 2.10 -9.78 -9.66
C ILE A 315 1.08 -8.82 -9.06
N PHE A 316 -0.20 -9.21 -9.16
CA PHE A 316 -1.33 -8.54 -8.53
C PHE A 316 -2.21 -9.56 -7.84
N GLY A 317 -2.82 -9.18 -6.72
CA GLY A 317 -3.98 -9.86 -6.20
C GLY A 317 -5.26 -9.17 -6.65
N ASP A 318 -6.42 -9.87 -6.60
CA ASP A 318 -7.71 -9.29 -6.93
C ASP A 318 -8.74 -9.39 -5.79
N ALA A 319 -9.91 -8.80 -6.00
CA ALA A 319 -10.99 -8.77 -5.02
C ALA A 319 -11.70 -10.14 -4.84
N GLU A 320 -11.48 -11.09 -5.74
CA GLU A 320 -11.99 -12.47 -5.67
C GLU A 320 -10.97 -13.45 -5.08
N GLY A 321 -9.82 -12.94 -4.62
CA GLY A 321 -8.78 -13.76 -3.99
C GLY A 321 -7.91 -14.52 -4.98
N HIS A 322 -7.79 -14.08 -6.22
CA HIS A 322 -6.81 -14.60 -7.16
C HIS A 322 -5.52 -13.82 -7.12
N VAL A 323 -4.41 -14.52 -7.30
CA VAL A 323 -3.08 -13.93 -7.51
C VAL A 323 -2.70 -14.16 -8.96
N HIS A 324 -2.54 -13.06 -9.71
CA HIS A 324 -2.23 -13.05 -11.14
C HIS A 324 -0.74 -12.78 -11.33
N PHE A 325 -0.08 -13.62 -12.13
CA PHE A 325 1.30 -13.46 -12.54
C PHE A 325 1.30 -13.13 -14.04
N LEU A 326 1.64 -11.90 -14.37
CA LEU A 326 1.65 -11.38 -15.73
C LEU A 326 3.10 -11.38 -16.26
N ASP A 327 3.28 -11.58 -17.57
CA ASP A 327 4.57 -11.39 -18.20
C ASP A 327 5.00 -9.92 -18.11
N ARG A 328 6.23 -9.66 -17.68
CA ARG A 328 6.76 -8.30 -17.54
C ARG A 328 6.93 -7.57 -18.87
N THR A 329 7.00 -8.31 -19.99
CA THR A 329 7.30 -7.75 -21.31
C THR A 329 6.08 -7.27 -22.07
N ASP A 330 4.92 -7.92 -21.86
CA ASP A 330 3.69 -7.61 -22.61
C ASP A 330 2.40 -7.60 -21.76
N GLY A 331 2.48 -7.94 -20.47
CA GLY A 331 1.35 -7.93 -19.54
C GLY A 331 0.37 -9.09 -19.69
N LYS A 332 0.69 -10.14 -20.47
CA LYS A 332 -0.16 -11.33 -20.59
C LYS A 332 -0.12 -12.18 -19.32
N THR A 333 -1.25 -12.77 -18.95
CA THR A 333 -1.32 -13.66 -17.77
C THR A 333 -0.60 -14.97 -18.05
N LEU A 334 0.41 -15.28 -17.23
CA LEU A 334 1.19 -16.52 -17.28
C LEU A 334 0.73 -17.56 -16.27
N LEU A 335 0.21 -17.10 -15.11
CA LEU A 335 -0.23 -17.99 -14.03
C LEU A 335 -1.29 -17.27 -13.20
N ARG A 336 -2.24 -18.03 -12.67
CA ARG A 336 -3.22 -17.58 -11.70
C ARG A 336 -3.36 -18.62 -10.60
N LEU A 337 -3.19 -18.19 -9.36
CA LEU A 337 -3.31 -19.06 -8.19
C LEU A 337 -4.40 -18.54 -7.25
N PRO A 338 -5.25 -19.42 -6.71
CA PRO A 338 -6.29 -19.05 -5.77
C PRO A 338 -5.71 -18.83 -4.36
N THR A 339 -6.43 -18.05 -3.55
CA THR A 339 -6.27 -17.94 -2.10
C THR A 339 -7.52 -18.47 -1.39
N ASP A 340 -8.01 -17.78 -0.38
CA ASP A 340 -9.26 -18.13 0.37
C ASP A 340 -10.53 -17.52 -0.23
N GLY A 341 -10.46 -16.92 -1.41
CA GLY A 341 -11.60 -16.29 -2.08
C GLY A 341 -11.95 -14.89 -1.54
N SER A 342 -11.27 -14.42 -0.51
CA SER A 342 -11.45 -13.04 -0.03
C SER A 342 -10.46 -12.10 -0.70
N PRO A 343 -10.76 -10.77 -0.78
CA PRO A 343 -9.92 -9.80 -1.45
C PRO A 343 -8.47 -9.85 -0.98
N VAL A 344 -7.51 -9.87 -1.92
CA VAL A 344 -6.10 -9.63 -1.61
C VAL A 344 -5.94 -8.15 -1.26
N VAL A 345 -5.26 -7.85 -0.17
CA VAL A 345 -5.07 -6.49 0.35
C VAL A 345 -3.61 -6.07 0.38
N GLY A 346 -3.38 -4.77 0.23
CA GLY A 346 -2.04 -4.20 0.24
C GLY A 346 -1.24 -4.48 -1.03
N VAL A 347 0.05 -4.68 -0.86
CA VAL A 347 1.00 -5.00 -1.95
C VAL A 347 1.57 -6.38 -1.65
N PRO A 348 1.61 -7.30 -2.62
CA PRO A 348 2.36 -8.54 -2.49
C PRO A 348 3.83 -8.24 -2.15
N VAL A 349 4.43 -9.02 -1.28
CA VAL A 349 5.84 -8.82 -0.89
C VAL A 349 6.68 -10.04 -1.21
N ARG A 350 7.99 -9.84 -1.34
CA ARG A 350 8.93 -10.89 -1.71
C ARG A 350 10.10 -10.98 -0.73
N SER A 351 10.44 -12.20 -0.34
CA SER A 351 11.69 -12.53 0.34
C SER A 351 12.32 -13.75 -0.35
N GLY A 352 13.50 -13.55 -0.94
CA GLY A 352 14.11 -14.58 -1.79
C GLY A 352 13.19 -14.98 -2.96
N ASN A 353 12.84 -16.27 -3.06
CA ASN A 353 11.90 -16.80 -4.05
C ASN A 353 10.46 -16.92 -3.53
N THR A 354 10.20 -16.52 -2.29
CA THR A 354 8.87 -16.60 -1.69
C THR A 354 8.13 -15.29 -1.85
N ILE A 355 6.93 -15.34 -2.43
CA ILE A 355 6.01 -14.23 -2.59
C ILE A 355 4.87 -14.43 -1.59
N LEU A 356 4.66 -13.46 -0.72
CA LEU A 356 3.57 -13.47 0.26
C LEU A 356 2.48 -12.48 -0.15
N VAL A 357 1.24 -12.93 -0.11
CA VAL A 357 0.04 -12.10 -0.21
C VAL A 357 -0.80 -12.25 1.05
N VAL A 358 -1.51 -11.19 1.40
CA VAL A 358 -2.43 -11.15 2.55
C VAL A 358 -3.83 -10.94 2.03
N THR A 359 -4.80 -11.68 2.56
CA THR A 359 -6.21 -11.50 2.22
C THR A 359 -6.96 -10.75 3.33
N ARG A 360 -8.09 -10.15 2.99
CA ARG A 360 -8.92 -9.39 3.93
C ARG A 360 -9.36 -10.24 5.13
N ASN A 361 -9.61 -11.51 4.93
CA ASN A 361 -9.99 -12.43 5.99
C ASN A 361 -8.81 -12.93 6.85
N GLY A 362 -7.62 -12.37 6.64
CA GLY A 362 -6.41 -12.68 7.39
C GLY A 362 -5.65 -13.90 6.90
N GLY A 363 -5.96 -14.41 5.72
CA GLY A 363 -5.16 -15.46 5.08
C GLY A 363 -3.78 -14.93 4.66
N LEU A 364 -2.74 -15.67 4.96
CA LEU A 364 -1.37 -15.46 4.53
C LEU A 364 -1.02 -16.58 3.56
N PHE A 365 -0.75 -16.26 2.29
CA PHE A 365 -0.49 -17.25 1.25
C PHE A 365 0.89 -16.98 0.63
N ALA A 366 1.78 -17.94 0.78
CA ALA A 366 3.14 -17.84 0.24
C ALA A 366 3.30 -18.72 -1.00
N PHE A 367 3.66 -18.11 -2.10
CA PHE A 367 3.84 -18.77 -3.39
C PHE A 367 5.30 -18.80 -3.81
N ARG A 368 5.67 -19.83 -4.60
CA ARG A 368 6.99 -19.98 -5.19
C ARG A 368 6.89 -20.46 -6.63
N PRO A 369 7.88 -20.14 -7.49
CA PRO A 369 8.06 -20.85 -8.74
C PRO A 369 8.38 -22.34 -8.47
N GLU A 370 7.98 -23.20 -9.38
CA GLU A 370 8.40 -24.61 -9.44
C GLU A 370 9.64 -24.76 -10.27
#